data_f270bedda2ccf2b3b06d836442d6b8de
#
_entry.id   f270bedda2ccf2b3b06d836442d6b8de
#
_cell.length_a   1.000
_cell.length_b   1.000
_cell.length_c   1.000
_cell.angle_alpha   90.00
_cell.angle_beta   90.00
_cell.angle_gamma   90.00
#
_symmetry.space_group_name_H-M   'P 1'
#
loop_
_entity.id
_entity.type
_entity.pdbx_description
1 polymer ?
#
loop_
_entity_poly.entity_id
_entity_poly.type
_entity_poly.pdbx_seq_one_letter_code
_entity_poly.pdbx_strand_id
1 'polypeptide(L)'
;LAFTLMRRAMIRKMPYSRFTIPWEKVKQLRNEEYSYAKYGRRRAYHNESFQSHFLQNLDDYNQAVFNNGWQHHAFNQDIFDLLPNIQADAVYLDPPYTGTMNNYFGFYGLLDSYIKSSIPKPFANHFMDKKQAVELFKRVINHLKPFKYWLLSYNNASYPNRDELAEMLDKNGRNVKILETPHIYKVTGKEKKQSHKEILFLVENI
;
A
#
# COMPACT_ATOMS: atom_id res chain seq x y z
N LEU A 1 0.03 -14.37 10.96
CA LEU A 1 -0.38 -15.21 9.84
C LEU A 1 -1.91 -15.28 9.71
N ALA A 2 -2.63 -15.84 10.71
CA ALA A 2 -4.09 -16.04 10.65
C ALA A 2 -4.85 -14.75 10.31
N PHE A 3 -4.54 -13.62 10.95
CA PHE A 3 -5.17 -12.33 10.68
C PHE A 3 -4.89 -11.82 9.26
N THR A 4 -3.72 -12.07 8.70
CA THR A 4 -3.39 -11.70 7.32
C THR A 4 -4.22 -12.50 6.33
N LEU A 5 -4.33 -13.80 6.53
CA LEU A 5 -5.17 -14.68 5.71
C LEU A 5 -6.66 -14.33 5.83
N MET A 6 -7.13 -14.04 7.05
CA MET A 6 -8.49 -13.59 7.30
C MET A 6 -8.81 -12.30 6.54
N ARG A 7 -7.94 -11.27 6.66
CA ARG A 7 -8.09 -10.03 5.91
C ARG A 7 -8.14 -10.27 4.40
N ARG A 8 -7.26 -11.14 3.89
CA ARG A 8 -7.24 -11.49 2.46
C ARG A 8 -8.54 -12.17 2.02
N ALA A 9 -9.07 -13.10 2.82
CA ALA A 9 -10.34 -13.75 2.55
C ALA A 9 -11.51 -12.76 2.60
N MET A 10 -11.54 -11.87 3.62
CA MET A 10 -12.55 -10.82 3.76
C MET A 10 -12.59 -9.91 2.52
N ILE A 11 -11.43 -9.40 2.09
CA ILE A 11 -11.38 -8.47 0.95
C ILE A 11 -11.78 -9.15 -0.37
N ARG A 12 -11.48 -10.44 -0.54
CA ARG A 12 -11.91 -11.23 -1.71
C ARG A 12 -13.42 -11.47 -1.75
N LYS A 13 -14.09 -11.46 -0.60
CA LYS A 13 -15.55 -11.55 -0.50
C LYS A 13 -16.25 -10.22 -0.75
N MET A 14 -15.53 -9.14 -0.90
CA MET A 14 -16.08 -7.81 -1.19
C MET A 14 -16.02 -7.48 -2.68
N PRO A 15 -17.08 -6.87 -3.25
CA PRO A 15 -17.07 -6.38 -4.61
C PRO A 15 -15.89 -5.42 -4.84
N TYR A 16 -15.23 -5.58 -5.99
CA TYR A 16 -14.06 -4.79 -6.37
C TYR A 16 -12.88 -4.83 -5.37
N SER A 17 -12.86 -5.83 -4.48
CA SER A 17 -11.89 -5.95 -3.38
C SER A 17 -11.81 -4.67 -2.52
N ARG A 18 -12.97 -4.10 -2.16
CA ARG A 18 -13.06 -2.84 -1.40
C ARG A 18 -14.03 -2.95 -0.24
N PHE A 19 -13.60 -2.59 0.95
CA PHE A 19 -14.46 -2.46 2.13
C PHE A 19 -15.28 -1.16 2.16
N THR A 20 -14.95 -0.19 1.31
CA THR A 20 -15.59 1.13 1.25
C THR A 20 -16.92 1.14 0.49
N ILE A 21 -17.38 -0.01 -0.02
CA ILE A 21 -18.64 -0.10 -0.75
C ILE A 21 -19.79 -0.18 0.25
N PRO A 22 -20.83 0.67 0.14
CA PRO A 22 -22.01 0.61 0.99
C PRO A 22 -22.66 -0.78 0.96
N TRP A 23 -23.13 -1.26 2.11
CA TRP A 23 -23.67 -2.61 2.27
C TRP A 23 -24.84 -2.91 1.31
N GLU A 24 -25.72 -1.94 1.08
CA GLU A 24 -26.82 -2.10 0.13
C GLU A 24 -26.31 -2.36 -1.29
N LYS A 25 -25.24 -1.65 -1.69
CA LYS A 25 -24.59 -1.90 -2.99
C LYS A 25 -23.90 -3.27 -3.05
N VAL A 26 -23.33 -3.73 -1.93
CA VAL A 26 -22.78 -5.08 -1.83
C VAL A 26 -23.87 -6.12 -2.06
N LYS A 27 -25.02 -5.99 -1.38
CA LYS A 27 -26.18 -6.90 -1.56
C LYS A 27 -26.67 -6.91 -3.00
N GLN A 28 -26.87 -5.73 -3.58
CA GLN A 28 -27.27 -5.58 -4.97
C GLN A 28 -26.31 -6.31 -5.91
N LEU A 29 -25.01 -6.01 -5.82
CA LEU A 29 -23.99 -6.61 -6.69
C LEU A 29 -23.84 -8.11 -6.51
N ARG A 30 -24.14 -8.65 -5.34
CA ARG A 30 -24.14 -10.09 -5.07
C ARG A 30 -25.37 -10.79 -5.66
N ASN A 31 -26.51 -10.14 -5.68
CA ASN A 31 -27.76 -10.70 -6.14
C ASN A 31 -27.96 -10.55 -7.66
N GLU A 32 -27.29 -9.59 -8.29
CA GLU A 32 -27.38 -9.37 -9.72
C GLU A 32 -26.43 -10.32 -10.51
N GLU A 33 -26.94 -10.98 -11.53
CA GLU A 33 -26.14 -11.67 -12.55
C GLU A 33 -25.35 -10.67 -13.44
N TYR A 34 -25.57 -9.40 -13.23
CA TYR A 34 -24.99 -8.29 -13.98
C TYR A 34 -23.48 -8.39 -14.18
N SER A 35 -22.76 -8.84 -13.14
CA SER A 35 -21.30 -8.96 -13.25
C SER A 35 -20.88 -10.11 -14.18
N TYR A 36 -21.71 -11.15 -14.32
CA TYR A 36 -21.46 -12.25 -15.25
C TYR A 36 -21.76 -11.85 -16.69
N ALA A 37 -22.93 -11.24 -16.92
CA ALA A 37 -23.33 -10.77 -18.24
C ALA A 37 -22.35 -9.73 -18.81
N LYS A 38 -21.89 -8.79 -17.97
CA LYS A 38 -21.00 -7.72 -18.42
C LYS A 38 -19.56 -8.13 -18.63
N TYR A 39 -19.03 -9.07 -17.84
CA TYR A 39 -17.60 -9.38 -17.82
C TYR A 39 -17.31 -10.85 -18.23
N GLY A 40 -18.32 -11.62 -18.57
CA GLY A 40 -18.19 -13.01 -19.01
C GLY A 40 -17.60 -13.95 -17.95
N ARG A 41 -17.54 -13.53 -16.69
CA ARG A 41 -16.98 -14.33 -15.60
C ARG A 41 -17.65 -14.05 -14.28
N ARG A 42 -17.84 -15.11 -13.49
CA ARG A 42 -18.25 -14.95 -12.10
C ARG A 42 -17.15 -14.29 -11.29
N ARG A 43 -17.51 -13.41 -10.37
CA ARG A 43 -16.58 -12.81 -9.43
C ARG A 43 -16.32 -13.78 -8.27
N ALA A 44 -15.09 -13.79 -7.75
CA ALA A 44 -14.67 -14.69 -6.67
C ALA A 44 -15.57 -14.64 -5.43
N TYR A 45 -16.16 -13.48 -5.09
CA TYR A 45 -17.06 -13.35 -3.95
C TYR A 45 -18.42 -14.05 -4.12
N HIS A 46 -18.79 -14.46 -5.35
CA HIS A 46 -19.99 -15.24 -5.60
C HIS A 46 -19.76 -16.76 -5.45
N ASN A 47 -18.61 -17.24 -5.88
CA ASN A 47 -18.41 -18.66 -6.16
C ASN A 47 -17.69 -19.41 -5.08
N GLU A 48 -16.83 -18.74 -4.32
CA GLU A 48 -15.94 -19.38 -3.38
C GLU A 48 -16.32 -19.04 -1.95
N SER A 49 -16.21 -20.01 -1.05
CA SER A 49 -16.43 -19.81 0.37
C SER A 49 -15.35 -18.91 0.97
N PHE A 50 -15.62 -18.32 2.14
CA PHE A 50 -14.61 -17.62 2.92
C PHE A 50 -13.45 -18.55 3.30
N GLN A 51 -13.77 -19.77 3.69
CA GLN A 51 -12.79 -20.81 4.01
C GLN A 51 -11.87 -21.10 2.83
N SER A 52 -12.42 -21.25 1.62
CA SER A 52 -11.63 -21.46 0.40
C SER A 52 -10.63 -20.33 0.19
N HIS A 53 -11.08 -19.09 0.29
CA HIS A 53 -10.19 -17.92 0.18
C HIS A 53 -9.15 -17.83 1.29
N PHE A 54 -9.49 -18.29 2.51
CA PHE A 54 -8.56 -18.30 3.63
C PHE A 54 -7.45 -19.33 3.41
N LEU A 55 -7.80 -20.53 2.97
CA LEU A 55 -6.86 -21.64 2.80
C LEU A 55 -6.00 -21.53 1.53
N GLN A 56 -6.49 -20.88 0.49
CA GLN A 56 -5.87 -20.82 -0.83
C GLN A 56 -4.40 -20.39 -0.84
N ASN A 57 -3.99 -19.58 0.13
CA ASN A 57 -2.63 -19.06 0.22
C ASN A 57 -1.94 -19.46 1.54
N LEU A 58 -2.49 -20.44 2.25
CA LEU A 58 -1.96 -20.85 3.55
C LEU A 58 -0.51 -21.33 3.44
N ASP A 59 -0.23 -22.17 2.44
CA ASP A 59 1.10 -22.74 2.24
C ASP A 59 2.11 -21.67 1.84
N ASP A 60 1.77 -20.79 0.91
CA ASP A 60 2.62 -19.67 0.51
C ASP A 60 2.98 -18.77 1.70
N TYR A 61 2.01 -18.49 2.57
CA TYR A 61 2.23 -17.65 3.76
C TYR A 61 3.04 -18.38 4.83
N ASN A 62 2.84 -19.69 4.99
CA ASN A 62 3.65 -20.50 5.90
C ASN A 62 5.11 -20.58 5.43
N GLN A 63 5.32 -20.77 4.13
CA GLN A 63 6.68 -20.79 3.55
C GLN A 63 7.38 -19.44 3.60
N ALA A 64 6.63 -18.35 3.65
CA ALA A 64 7.19 -17.00 3.83
C ALA A 64 7.68 -16.74 5.26
N VAL A 65 7.31 -17.58 6.23
CA VAL A 65 7.86 -17.50 7.59
C VAL A 65 9.21 -18.20 7.62
N PHE A 66 10.26 -17.46 7.85
CA PHE A 66 11.62 -17.98 7.89
C PHE A 66 12.37 -17.47 9.12
N ASN A 67 13.39 -18.22 9.49
CA ASN A 67 14.35 -17.82 10.51
C ASN A 67 15.74 -17.74 9.87
N ASN A 68 16.31 -16.55 9.84
CA ASN A 68 17.65 -16.30 9.33
C ASN A 68 18.68 -16.04 10.45
N GLY A 69 18.31 -16.31 11.69
CA GLY A 69 19.13 -16.06 12.87
C GLY A 69 19.17 -14.60 13.36
N TRP A 70 18.51 -13.68 12.67
CA TRP A 70 18.43 -12.28 13.07
C TRP A 70 17.16 -11.99 13.86
N GLN A 71 17.26 -11.06 14.79
CA GLN A 71 16.09 -10.54 15.50
C GLN A 71 15.42 -9.46 14.65
N HIS A 72 14.16 -9.70 14.30
CA HIS A 72 13.33 -8.75 13.55
C HIS A 72 12.41 -7.98 14.48
N HIS A 73 12.22 -6.69 14.20
CA HIS A 73 11.35 -5.80 14.98
C HIS A 73 10.25 -5.21 14.10
N ALA A 74 9.05 -5.05 14.66
CA ALA A 74 7.95 -4.33 14.04
C ALA A 74 7.53 -3.17 14.94
N PHE A 75 7.43 -1.98 14.35
CA PHE A 75 7.04 -0.75 15.04
C PHE A 75 5.72 -0.23 14.48
N ASN A 76 4.87 0.30 15.35
CA ASN A 76 3.65 0.99 14.99
C ASN A 76 3.69 2.40 15.58
N GLN A 77 4.39 3.30 14.91
CA GLN A 77 4.59 4.68 15.36
C GLN A 77 4.79 5.62 14.17
N ASP A 78 4.80 6.92 14.44
CA ASP A 78 5.06 7.93 13.42
C ASP A 78 6.50 7.80 12.89
N ILE A 79 6.68 8.01 11.59
CA ILE A 79 8.00 7.88 10.93
C ILE A 79 9.00 8.90 11.48
N PHE A 80 8.55 10.08 11.89
CA PHE A 80 9.42 11.12 12.44
C PHE A 80 9.91 10.83 13.85
N ASP A 81 9.18 9.96 14.58
CA ASP A 81 9.61 9.45 15.88
C ASP A 81 10.48 8.20 15.72
N LEU A 82 10.26 7.43 14.65
CA LEU A 82 10.96 6.17 14.41
C LEU A 82 12.36 6.38 13.81
N LEU A 83 12.47 7.12 12.71
CA LEU A 83 13.72 7.26 11.94
C LEU A 83 14.92 7.74 12.76
N PRO A 84 14.79 8.71 13.70
CA PRO A 84 15.92 9.14 14.53
C PRO A 84 16.48 8.05 15.45
N ASN A 85 15.73 7.00 15.72
CA ASN A 85 16.05 5.96 16.68
C ASN A 85 16.45 4.62 16.00
N ILE A 86 16.52 4.58 14.67
CA ILE A 86 16.91 3.39 13.92
C ILE A 86 18.28 3.57 13.31
N GLN A 87 19.09 2.49 13.40
CA GLN A 87 20.35 2.36 12.70
C GLN A 87 20.26 1.20 11.70
N ALA A 88 20.55 1.48 10.43
CA ALA A 88 20.59 0.50 9.37
C ALA A 88 21.42 1.03 8.19
N ASP A 89 21.92 0.15 7.35
CA ASP A 89 22.63 0.53 6.13
C ASP A 89 21.67 1.03 5.05
N ALA A 90 20.50 0.41 4.96
CA ALA A 90 19.51 0.71 3.95
C ALA A 90 18.12 0.97 4.54
N VAL A 91 17.36 1.85 3.90
CA VAL A 91 15.97 2.13 4.21
C VAL A 91 15.11 1.96 2.96
N TYR A 92 14.00 1.24 3.08
CA TYR A 92 12.96 1.18 2.06
C TYR A 92 11.73 1.96 2.51
N LEU A 93 11.30 2.90 1.69
CA LEU A 93 10.15 3.76 1.94
C LEU A 93 9.05 3.47 0.93
N ASP A 94 7.86 3.21 1.43
CA ASP A 94 6.62 3.08 0.64
C ASP A 94 5.57 4.04 1.22
N PRO A 95 5.70 5.35 0.94
CA PRO A 95 4.82 6.35 1.51
C PRO A 95 3.41 6.27 0.92
N PRO A 96 2.40 6.81 1.60
CA PRO A 96 1.08 6.97 1.02
C PRO A 96 1.13 7.82 -0.25
N TYR A 97 0.49 7.36 -1.31
CA TYR A 97 0.50 8.05 -2.61
C TYR A 97 -0.49 9.21 -2.62
N THR A 98 0.01 10.41 -2.37
CA THR A 98 -0.77 11.65 -2.32
C THR A 98 -1.59 11.85 -3.60
N GLY A 99 -2.88 12.07 -3.44
CA GLY A 99 -3.80 12.32 -4.56
C GLY A 99 -4.37 11.08 -5.24
N THR A 100 -3.93 9.86 -4.89
CA THR A 100 -4.38 8.62 -5.54
C THR A 100 -5.32 7.78 -4.69
N MET A 101 -5.11 7.69 -3.37
CA MET A 101 -5.93 6.92 -2.45
C MET A 101 -6.05 7.66 -1.10
N ASN A 102 -7.25 8.16 -0.79
CA ASN A 102 -7.47 9.00 0.39
C ASN A 102 -8.06 8.26 1.60
N ASN A 103 -8.60 7.05 1.41
CA ASN A 103 -9.30 6.33 2.45
C ASN A 103 -8.60 5.04 2.86
N TYR A 104 -7.39 5.16 3.39
CA TYR A 104 -6.64 4.02 3.93
C TYR A 104 -7.38 3.29 5.06
N PHE A 105 -8.08 4.04 5.93
CA PHE A 105 -8.87 3.44 6.99
C PHE A 105 -10.00 2.57 6.45
N GLY A 106 -10.73 3.03 5.42
CA GLY A 106 -11.78 2.25 4.77
C GLY A 106 -11.26 0.98 4.09
N PHE A 107 -9.98 0.97 3.65
CA PHE A 107 -9.38 -0.21 3.03
C PHE A 107 -8.81 -1.21 4.05
N TYR A 108 -8.30 -0.74 5.19
CA TYR A 108 -7.53 -1.57 6.11
C TYR A 108 -8.15 -1.68 7.51
N GLY A 109 -8.95 -0.70 7.93
CA GLY A 109 -9.46 -0.60 9.29
C GLY A 109 -10.55 -1.62 9.66
N LEU A 110 -11.12 -2.36 8.71
CA LEU A 110 -12.15 -3.35 9.02
C LEU A 110 -11.60 -4.49 9.88
N LEU A 111 -10.41 -4.97 9.58
CA LEU A 111 -9.76 -6.01 10.38
C LEU A 111 -9.40 -5.50 11.77
N ASP A 112 -8.87 -4.27 11.85
CA ASP A 112 -8.58 -3.63 13.15
C ASP A 112 -9.84 -3.47 13.99
N SER A 113 -10.95 -3.08 13.37
CA SER A 113 -12.25 -2.98 14.02
C SER A 113 -12.73 -4.33 14.53
N TYR A 114 -12.55 -5.38 13.75
CA TYR A 114 -12.91 -6.75 14.12
C TYR A 114 -12.07 -7.25 15.30
N ILE A 115 -10.76 -7.07 15.25
CA ILE A 115 -9.84 -7.52 16.32
C ILE A 115 -10.08 -6.77 17.64
N LYS A 116 -10.29 -5.45 17.54
CA LYS A 116 -10.48 -4.59 18.71
C LYS A 116 -11.93 -4.55 19.21
N SER A 117 -12.88 -5.16 18.49
CA SER A 117 -14.33 -5.06 18.74
C SER A 117 -14.81 -3.61 18.86
N SER A 118 -14.15 -2.69 18.21
CA SER A 118 -14.46 -1.25 18.22
C SER A 118 -13.96 -0.59 16.92
N ILE A 119 -14.54 0.52 16.56
CA ILE A 119 -14.09 1.28 15.37
C ILE A 119 -12.94 2.20 15.81
N PRO A 120 -11.69 1.93 15.40
CA PRO A 120 -10.57 2.78 15.74
C PRO A 120 -10.71 4.16 15.08
N LYS A 121 -10.18 5.19 15.71
CA LYS A 121 -10.07 6.51 15.08
C LYS A 121 -9.03 6.45 13.97
N PRO A 122 -9.31 6.96 12.76
CA PRO A 122 -8.31 7.05 11.72
C PRO A 122 -7.19 8.03 12.12
N PHE A 123 -5.96 7.69 11.78
CA PHE A 123 -4.85 8.62 11.92
C PHE A 123 -4.98 9.78 10.92
N ALA A 124 -4.59 10.98 11.35
CA ALA A 124 -4.38 12.09 10.44
C ALA A 124 -3.14 11.81 9.59
N ASN A 125 -3.34 11.49 8.33
CA ASN A 125 -2.24 11.24 7.41
C ASN A 125 -1.93 12.50 6.59
N HIS A 126 -1.01 13.31 7.08
CA HIS A 126 -0.65 14.58 6.46
C HIS A 126 0.06 14.42 5.09
N PHE A 127 0.64 13.26 4.79
CA PHE A 127 1.19 12.96 3.46
C PHE A 127 0.12 12.94 2.36
N MET A 128 -1.16 12.76 2.73
CA MET A 128 -2.26 12.83 1.77
C MET A 128 -2.67 14.25 1.41
N ASP A 129 -2.24 15.25 2.16
CA ASP A 129 -2.47 16.67 1.89
C ASP A 129 -1.39 17.22 0.96
N LYS A 130 -1.76 17.56 -0.28
CA LYS A 130 -0.82 18.13 -1.26
C LYS A 130 -0.10 19.37 -0.77
N LYS A 131 -0.73 20.17 0.09
CA LYS A 131 -0.12 21.40 0.62
C LYS A 131 1.04 21.10 1.57
N GLN A 132 1.01 19.97 2.24
CA GLN A 132 2.01 19.57 3.22
C GLN A 132 3.01 18.54 2.68
N ALA A 133 2.64 17.77 1.64
CA ALA A 133 3.41 16.64 1.15
C ALA A 133 4.87 17.01 0.83
N VAL A 134 5.12 18.10 0.11
CA VAL A 134 6.48 18.54 -0.26
C VAL A 134 7.35 18.75 0.99
N GLU A 135 6.81 19.44 1.98
CA GLU A 135 7.56 19.75 3.20
C GLU A 135 7.81 18.50 4.06
N LEU A 136 6.83 17.60 4.09
CA LEU A 136 6.99 16.32 4.77
C LEU A 136 8.03 15.43 4.09
N PHE A 137 8.07 15.38 2.76
CA PHE A 137 9.12 14.66 2.03
C PHE A 137 10.51 15.24 2.33
N LYS A 138 10.67 16.57 2.36
CA LYS A 138 11.94 17.19 2.74
C LYS A 138 12.36 16.82 4.17
N ARG A 139 11.41 16.79 5.11
CA ARG A 139 11.67 16.35 6.50
C ARG A 139 12.11 14.89 6.54
N VAL A 140 11.42 13.99 5.84
CA VAL A 140 11.83 12.58 5.75
C VAL A 140 13.24 12.48 5.19
N ILE A 141 13.53 13.11 4.05
CA ILE A 141 14.84 13.08 3.41
C ILE A 141 15.96 13.55 4.38
N ASN A 142 15.68 14.55 5.21
CA ASN A 142 16.64 14.99 6.22
C ASN A 142 16.92 13.92 7.29
N HIS A 143 15.92 13.15 7.69
CA HIS A 143 16.10 12.03 8.62
C HIS A 143 16.77 10.81 7.98
N LEU A 144 16.80 10.73 6.65
CA LEU A 144 17.45 9.62 5.94
C LEU A 144 18.96 9.78 5.82
N LYS A 145 19.52 10.93 6.09
CA LYS A 145 20.98 11.22 5.94
C LYS A 145 21.91 10.17 6.58
N PRO A 146 21.61 9.60 7.74
CA PRO A 146 22.44 8.56 8.35
C PRO A 146 22.48 7.23 7.59
N PHE A 147 21.47 6.95 6.75
CA PHE A 147 21.39 5.70 6.00
C PHE A 147 22.21 5.78 4.70
N LYS A 148 22.95 4.74 4.40
CA LYS A 148 23.80 4.69 3.20
C LYS A 148 22.97 4.57 1.92
N TYR A 149 21.97 3.69 1.92
CA TYR A 149 21.13 3.39 0.77
C TYR A 149 19.68 3.73 1.05
N TRP A 150 19.03 4.46 0.14
CA TRP A 150 17.60 4.72 0.20
C TRP A 150 16.90 4.13 -1.01
N LEU A 151 15.83 3.44 -0.76
CA LEU A 151 14.92 2.93 -1.78
C LEU A 151 13.56 3.55 -1.54
N LEU A 152 13.06 4.31 -2.50
CA LEU A 152 11.76 4.97 -2.38
C LEU A 152 10.84 4.47 -3.49
N SER A 153 9.80 3.73 -3.11
CA SER A 153 8.72 3.31 -3.99
C SER A 153 7.74 4.45 -4.22
N TYR A 154 7.35 4.65 -5.46
CA TYR A 154 6.47 5.75 -5.84
C TYR A 154 5.68 5.43 -7.11
N ASN A 155 4.79 6.33 -7.55
CA ASN A 155 4.14 6.25 -8.85
C ASN A 155 4.04 7.60 -9.55
N ASN A 156 3.81 7.58 -10.85
CA ASN A 156 3.77 8.78 -11.68
C ASN A 156 2.49 9.61 -11.55
N ALA A 157 1.50 9.15 -10.78
CA ALA A 157 0.24 9.86 -10.55
C ALA A 157 0.20 10.57 -9.18
N SER A 158 1.25 10.42 -8.38
CA SER A 158 1.34 10.96 -7.02
C SER A 158 1.95 12.37 -7.00
N TYR A 159 1.81 13.02 -5.85
CA TYR A 159 2.36 14.35 -5.60
C TYR A 159 3.25 14.33 -4.33
N PRO A 160 4.45 14.97 -4.35
CA PRO A 160 5.07 15.69 -5.48
C PRO A 160 5.26 14.78 -6.71
N ASN A 161 5.40 15.36 -7.90
CA ASN A 161 5.62 14.57 -9.09
C ASN A 161 7.03 13.93 -9.10
N ARG A 162 7.27 13.02 -10.06
CA ARG A 162 8.53 12.28 -10.18
C ARG A 162 9.77 13.19 -10.22
N ASP A 163 9.69 14.27 -11.00
CA ASP A 163 10.86 15.13 -11.23
C ASP A 163 11.11 16.06 -10.03
N GLU A 164 10.04 16.57 -9.40
CA GLU A 164 10.13 17.33 -8.15
C GLU A 164 10.76 16.47 -7.03
N LEU A 165 10.35 15.19 -6.94
CA LEU A 165 10.90 14.29 -5.94
C LEU A 165 12.35 13.91 -6.25
N ALA A 166 12.69 13.67 -7.52
CA ALA A 166 14.07 13.43 -7.96
C ALA A 166 14.98 14.61 -7.60
N GLU A 167 14.53 15.84 -7.87
CA GLU A 167 15.29 17.06 -7.52
C GLU A 167 15.51 17.20 -6.00
N MET A 168 14.51 16.87 -5.20
CA MET A 168 14.66 16.88 -3.73
C MET A 168 15.71 15.88 -3.24
N LEU A 169 15.75 14.68 -3.86
CA LEU A 169 16.72 13.64 -3.52
C LEU A 169 18.13 14.00 -3.95
N ASP A 170 18.30 14.55 -5.17
CA ASP A 170 19.58 14.95 -5.75
C ASP A 170 20.24 16.12 -5.00
N LYS A 171 19.46 17.10 -4.55
CA LYS A 171 19.94 18.24 -3.76
C LYS A 171 20.71 17.88 -2.49
N ASN A 172 20.68 16.61 -2.10
CA ASN A 172 21.45 16.13 -0.94
C ASN A 172 22.85 15.61 -1.31
N GLY A 173 23.33 15.84 -2.56
CA GLY A 173 24.66 15.42 -3.02
C GLY A 173 24.81 13.91 -3.11
N ARG A 174 23.75 13.21 -3.47
CA ARG A 174 23.72 11.75 -3.59
C ARG A 174 23.51 11.32 -5.04
N ASN A 175 23.96 10.13 -5.37
CA ASN A 175 23.67 9.53 -6.66
C ASN A 175 22.22 8.99 -6.69
N VAL A 176 21.39 9.50 -7.58
CA VAL A 176 19.98 9.11 -7.72
C VAL A 176 19.76 8.36 -9.02
N LYS A 177 19.43 7.07 -8.92
CA LYS A 177 19.01 6.24 -10.06
C LYS A 177 17.50 6.02 -9.99
N ILE A 178 16.83 6.21 -11.11
CA ILE A 178 15.37 6.05 -11.22
C ILE A 178 15.07 4.86 -12.12
N LEU A 179 14.30 3.91 -11.59
CA LEU A 179 13.76 2.78 -12.33
C LEU A 179 12.26 2.96 -12.49
N GLU A 180 11.75 2.75 -13.70
CA GLU A 180 10.33 2.85 -14.00
C GLU A 180 9.83 1.56 -14.65
N THR A 181 8.65 1.11 -14.23
CA THR A 181 7.96 -0.02 -14.87
C THR A 181 6.50 0.31 -15.13
N PRO A 182 5.96 -0.05 -16.29
CA PRO A 182 4.52 0.08 -16.53
C PRO A 182 3.74 -0.76 -15.53
N HIS A 183 2.68 -0.19 -14.96
CA HIS A 183 1.80 -0.90 -14.05
C HIS A 183 0.33 -0.82 -14.48
N ILE A 184 -0.32 -1.97 -14.57
CA ILE A 184 -1.74 -2.06 -14.91
C ILE A 184 -2.52 -2.42 -13.64
N TYR A 185 -3.22 -1.45 -13.08
CA TYR A 185 -4.15 -1.70 -11.97
C TYR A 185 -5.38 -2.47 -12.44
N LYS A 186 -5.39 -3.78 -12.23
CA LYS A 186 -6.50 -4.68 -12.63
C LYS A 186 -7.83 -4.42 -11.89
N VAL A 187 -7.84 -3.52 -10.90
CA VAL A 187 -8.94 -3.36 -9.95
C VAL A 187 -10.15 -2.61 -10.51
N THR A 188 -10.00 -1.82 -11.56
CA THR A 188 -11.07 -0.91 -12.00
C THR A 188 -11.93 -1.42 -13.15
N GLY A 189 -11.63 -2.57 -13.74
CA GLY A 189 -12.41 -3.17 -14.84
C GLY A 189 -12.52 -2.29 -16.11
N LYS A 190 -11.93 -1.14 -16.08
CA LYS A 190 -11.69 -0.30 -17.26
C LYS A 190 -10.23 -0.43 -17.60
N GLU A 191 -9.92 -0.77 -18.82
CA GLU A 191 -8.60 -0.65 -19.41
C GLU A 191 -8.16 0.82 -19.42
N LYS A 192 -8.12 1.43 -18.24
CA LYS A 192 -7.59 2.77 -18.06
C LYS A 192 -6.08 2.67 -18.02
N LYS A 193 -5.60 2.63 -19.23
CA LYS A 193 -4.42 3.34 -19.70
C LYS A 193 -3.09 2.83 -19.17
N GLN A 194 -2.36 2.36 -20.10
CA GLN A 194 -0.91 2.29 -20.30
C GLN A 194 -0.05 3.44 -19.74
N SER A 195 -0.64 4.41 -19.02
CA SER A 195 0.05 5.60 -18.52
C SER A 195 0.46 5.51 -17.04
N HIS A 196 0.04 4.46 -16.32
CA HIS A 196 0.49 4.29 -14.94
C HIS A 196 1.83 3.58 -14.91
N LYS A 197 2.76 4.17 -14.17
CA LYS A 197 4.09 3.63 -13.93
C LYS A 197 4.35 3.57 -12.43
N GLU A 198 4.92 2.46 -11.99
CA GLU A 198 5.59 2.39 -10.70
C GLU A 198 7.02 2.87 -10.87
N ILE A 199 7.51 3.58 -9.89
CA ILE A 199 8.81 4.24 -9.89
C ILE A 199 9.56 3.78 -8.64
N LEU A 200 10.82 3.42 -8.80
CA LEU A 200 11.73 3.17 -7.70
C LEU A 200 12.91 4.13 -7.80
N PHE A 201 13.07 4.99 -6.81
CA PHE A 201 14.27 5.79 -6.64
C PHE A 201 15.28 4.99 -5.81
N LEU A 202 16.46 4.81 -6.35
CA LEU A 202 17.62 4.26 -5.66
C LEU A 202 18.58 5.41 -5.40
N VAL A 203 18.86 5.66 -4.14
CA VAL A 203 19.71 6.78 -3.71
C VAL A 203 20.86 6.23 -2.90
N GLU A 204 22.08 6.54 -3.31
CA GLU A 204 23.31 6.09 -2.67
C GLU A 204 24.16 7.27 -2.21
N ASN A 205 24.73 7.16 -1.02
CA ASN A 205 25.73 8.09 -0.54
C ASN A 205 27.05 7.82 -1.26
N ILE A 206 27.61 8.82 -1.93
CA ILE A 206 28.91 8.76 -2.61
C ILE A 206 30.04 8.82 -1.60
#